data_af6d1ba18cddb39124a2c37be73cef41
#
_entry.id   af6d1ba18cddb39124a2c37be73cef41
#
_cell.length_a   1.000
_cell.length_b   1.000
_cell.length_c   1.000
_cell.angle_alpha   90.00
_cell.angle_beta   90.00
_cell.angle_gamma   90.00
#
_symmetry.space_group_name_H-M   'P 1'
#
loop_
_entity.id
_entity.type
_entity.pdbx_description
1 polymer ?
#
loop_
_entity_poly.entity_id
_entity_poly.type
_entity_poly.pdbx_seq_one_letter_code
_entity_poly.pdbx_strand_id
1 'polypeptide(L)'
;MIKKINTTMHHAISPEEESRIDEIGKRARYVSAIIHSSKGLSAAVPSLVIVRDGTVQTAFPMRKKILTLGRSEQADICIDFEKISRAHCVFSFEDAVWRVKDCGSMNGISVNGKKVTGKILCDGDLIEISCYQIVFADKPPELPAGFDSVF
;
A
#
# COMPACT_ATOMS: atom_id res chain seq x y z
N MET A 1 14.30 -21.55 -13.22
CA MET A 1 13.82 -21.02 -13.09
C MET A 1 13.52 -20.62 -13.26
N ILE A 2 13.53 -20.52 -13.43
CA ILE A 2 13.03 -20.05 -13.57
C ILE A 2 12.71 -19.64 -13.85
N LYS A 3 12.91 -19.79 -14.07
CA LYS A 3 12.59 -19.20 -14.24
C LYS A 3 12.73 -18.55 -14.10
N LYS A 4 13.35 -18.49 -14.25
CA LYS A 4 13.45 -17.73 -14.16
C LYS A 4 13.42 -17.02 -14.37
N ILE A 5 13.67 -16.89 -14.65
CA ILE A 5 13.61 -16.07 -14.77
C ILE A 5 13.38 -15.45 -15.09
N ASN A 6 13.72 -15.42 -15.40
CA ASN A 6 13.49 -14.66 -15.60
C ASN A 6 13.31 -13.93 -15.54
N THR A 7 13.66 -13.75 -15.74
CA THR A 7 13.64 -12.93 -15.70
C THR A 7 13.52 -12.10 -15.75
N THR A 8 14.22 -11.74 -15.54
CA THR A 8 14.14 -10.73 -15.86
C THR A 8 13.25 -10.42 -16.55
N MET A 9 13.30 -10.61 -16.79
CA MET A 9 12.45 -10.32 -17.46
C MET A 9 11.31 -9.81 -17.01
N HIS A 10 10.78 -9.20 -17.51
CA HIS A 10 9.57 -8.66 -17.09
C HIS A 10 8.57 -9.73 -16.84
N HIS A 11 8.25 -9.92 -15.62
CA HIS A 11 7.19 -10.81 -15.26
C HIS A 11 5.86 -10.19 -15.68
N ALA A 12 5.21 -10.74 -16.65
CA ALA A 12 3.87 -10.30 -17.02
C ALA A 12 2.88 -10.87 -16.00
N ILE A 13 2.14 -9.99 -15.33
CA ILE A 13 1.12 -10.40 -14.38
C ILE A 13 -0.02 -11.06 -15.15
N SER A 14 -0.53 -12.18 -14.65
CA SER A 14 -1.66 -12.86 -15.29
C SER A 14 -2.93 -12.02 -15.19
N PRO A 15 -3.88 -12.19 -16.13
CA PRO A 15 -5.16 -11.45 -16.02
C PRO A 15 -5.89 -11.68 -14.71
N GLU A 16 -5.78 -12.88 -14.13
CA GLU A 16 -6.42 -13.18 -12.85
C GLU A 16 -5.76 -12.41 -11.72
N GLU A 17 -4.43 -12.29 -11.73
CA GLU A 17 -3.71 -11.51 -10.73
C GLU A 17 -4.00 -10.04 -10.85
N GLU A 18 -4.06 -9.54 -12.08
CA GLU A 18 -4.39 -8.15 -12.35
C GLU A 18 -5.78 -7.81 -11.81
N SER A 19 -6.75 -8.67 -12.09
CA SER A 19 -8.12 -8.50 -11.63
C SER A 19 -8.19 -8.52 -10.10
N ARG A 20 -7.44 -9.42 -9.47
CA ARG A 20 -7.40 -9.52 -8.01
C ARG A 20 -6.78 -8.28 -7.38
N ILE A 21 -5.69 -7.77 -7.96
CA ILE A 21 -5.03 -6.55 -7.50
C ILE A 21 -5.99 -5.37 -7.59
N ASP A 22 -6.68 -5.24 -8.71
CA ASP A 22 -7.66 -4.17 -8.92
C ASP A 22 -8.78 -4.24 -7.90
N GLU A 23 -9.28 -5.42 -7.62
CA GLU A 23 -10.37 -5.60 -6.68
C GLU A 23 -9.96 -5.24 -5.27
N ILE A 24 -8.77 -5.67 -4.85
CA ILE A 24 -8.22 -5.32 -3.54
C ILE A 24 -8.06 -3.80 -3.44
N GLY A 25 -7.51 -3.18 -4.48
CA GLY A 25 -7.32 -1.73 -4.50
C GLY A 25 -8.62 -0.96 -4.40
N LYS A 26 -9.65 -1.37 -5.13
CA LYS A 26 -10.95 -0.73 -5.08
C LYS A 26 -11.58 -0.84 -3.71
N ARG A 27 -11.56 -2.04 -3.13
CA ARG A 27 -12.12 -2.27 -1.80
C ARG A 27 -11.39 -1.46 -0.74
N ALA A 28 -10.07 -1.47 -0.79
CA ALA A 28 -9.25 -0.76 0.17
C ALA A 28 -9.51 0.74 0.12
N ARG A 29 -9.58 1.33 -1.06
CA ARG A 29 -9.85 2.76 -1.21
C ARG A 29 -11.25 3.12 -0.72
N TYR A 30 -12.21 2.26 -0.98
CA TYR A 30 -13.58 2.47 -0.53
C TYR A 30 -13.65 2.51 0.99
N VAL A 31 -13.01 1.54 1.65
CA VAL A 31 -12.97 1.49 3.11
C VAL A 31 -12.22 2.68 3.67
N SER A 32 -11.12 3.08 3.02
CA SER A 32 -10.36 4.25 3.45
C SER A 32 -11.21 5.52 3.42
N ALA A 33 -11.99 5.70 2.36
CA ALA A 33 -12.88 6.86 2.26
C ALA A 33 -13.93 6.87 3.38
N ILE A 34 -14.48 5.70 3.70
CA ILE A 34 -15.46 5.58 4.80
C ILE A 34 -14.81 5.95 6.13
N ILE A 35 -13.62 5.41 6.40
CA ILE A 35 -12.91 5.67 7.65
C ILE A 35 -12.63 7.17 7.78
N HIS A 36 -12.15 7.80 6.71
CA HIS A 36 -11.85 9.22 6.72
C HIS A 36 -13.10 10.06 6.96
N SER A 37 -14.20 9.71 6.31
CA SER A 37 -15.47 10.43 6.50
C SER A 37 -15.97 10.30 7.92
N SER A 38 -15.97 9.09 8.47
CA SER A 38 -16.50 8.85 9.81
C SER A 38 -15.67 9.50 10.90
N LYS A 39 -14.38 9.71 10.66
CA LYS A 39 -13.48 10.37 11.62
C LYS A 39 -13.33 11.86 11.39
N GLY A 40 -14.02 12.42 10.40
CA GLY A 40 -13.88 13.82 10.06
C GLY A 40 -12.53 14.17 9.47
N LEU A 41 -11.80 13.20 8.98
CA LEU A 41 -10.49 13.43 8.37
C LEU A 41 -10.64 13.95 6.95
N SER A 42 -9.69 14.78 6.54
CA SER A 42 -9.68 15.31 5.19
C SER A 42 -9.37 14.22 4.18
N ALA A 43 -10.17 14.13 3.13
CA ALA A 43 -9.94 13.20 2.04
C ALA A 43 -8.80 13.64 1.13
N ALA A 44 -8.23 14.85 1.35
CA ALA A 44 -7.12 15.35 0.56
C ALA A 44 -5.78 14.71 0.95
N VAL A 45 -5.73 14.04 2.11
CA VAL A 45 -4.51 13.39 2.58
C VAL A 45 -4.46 11.98 2.03
N PRO A 46 -3.38 11.58 1.33
CA PRO A 46 -3.28 10.20 0.88
C PRO A 46 -3.19 9.22 2.06
N SER A 47 -3.51 7.99 1.81
CA SER A 47 -3.50 6.95 2.84
C SER A 47 -2.79 5.70 2.36
N LEU A 48 -2.24 4.98 3.31
CA LEU A 48 -1.77 3.62 3.09
C LEU A 48 -2.79 2.69 3.75
N VAL A 49 -3.44 1.88 2.95
CA VAL A 49 -4.46 0.94 3.44
C VAL A 49 -3.82 -0.42 3.59
N ILE A 50 -3.76 -0.90 4.83
CA ILE A 50 -3.10 -2.15 5.16
C ILE A 50 -4.13 -3.28 5.10
N VAL A 51 -3.84 -4.28 4.29
CA VAL A 51 -4.73 -5.42 4.05
C VAL A 51 -4.00 -6.72 4.36
N ARG A 52 -4.68 -7.65 4.95
CA ARG A 52 -4.18 -9.01 5.16
C ARG A 52 -5.32 -10.00 4.94
N ASP A 53 -5.07 -11.03 4.13
CA ASP A 53 -6.07 -12.07 3.83
C ASP A 53 -7.40 -11.47 3.35
N GLY A 54 -7.30 -10.45 2.50
CA GLY A 54 -8.47 -9.80 1.93
C GLY A 54 -9.22 -8.89 2.89
N THR A 55 -8.73 -8.74 4.12
CA THR A 55 -9.39 -7.92 5.14
C THR A 55 -8.56 -6.67 5.42
N VAL A 56 -9.21 -5.51 5.36
CA VAL A 56 -8.56 -4.25 5.71
C VAL A 56 -8.30 -4.22 7.20
N GLN A 57 -7.02 -4.06 7.56
CA GLN A 57 -6.59 -3.96 8.95
C GLN A 57 -6.70 -2.53 9.45
N THR A 58 -6.23 -1.58 8.66
CA THR A 58 -6.24 -0.17 9.02
C THR A 58 -5.97 0.68 7.79
N ALA A 59 -6.29 1.96 7.89
CA ALA A 59 -5.89 2.95 6.90
C ALA A 59 -5.04 4.00 7.63
N PHE A 60 -3.83 4.20 7.16
CA PHE A 60 -2.87 5.11 7.78
C PHE A 60 -2.77 6.39 6.95
N PRO A 61 -3.22 7.53 7.47
CA PRO A 61 -3.10 8.80 6.72
C PRO A 61 -1.64 9.26 6.68
N MET A 62 -1.20 9.68 5.50
CA MET A 62 0.19 10.06 5.27
C MET A 62 0.40 11.54 5.56
N ARG A 63 0.46 11.89 6.84
CA ARG A 63 0.54 13.28 7.29
C ARG A 63 1.96 13.81 7.44
N LYS A 64 2.94 12.93 7.46
CA LYS A 64 4.35 13.30 7.52
C LYS A 64 4.99 13.02 6.18
N LYS A 65 6.01 13.77 5.83
CA LYS A 65 6.72 13.60 4.56
C LYS A 65 7.62 12.37 4.52
N ILE A 66 7.94 11.80 5.67
CA ILE A 66 8.71 10.58 5.77
C ILE A 66 8.00 9.67 6.74
N LEU A 67 7.65 8.47 6.27
CA LEU A 67 6.95 7.47 7.07
C LEU A 67 7.69 6.15 6.96
N THR A 68 8.07 5.60 8.11
CA THR A 68 8.76 4.32 8.17
C THR A 68 7.76 3.19 8.43
N LEU A 69 8.02 2.05 7.83
CA LEU A 69 7.22 0.86 8.05
C LEU A 69 8.13 -0.29 8.41
N GLY A 70 7.79 -1.01 9.46
CA GLY A 70 8.56 -2.15 9.90
C GLY A 70 8.00 -2.77 11.14
N ARG A 71 8.73 -3.76 11.64
CA ARG A 71 8.35 -4.49 12.85
C ARG A 71 8.70 -3.72 14.12
N SER A 72 9.61 -2.77 14.04
CA SER A 72 10.05 -1.98 15.19
C SER A 72 8.93 -1.11 15.73
N GLU A 73 8.83 -1.01 17.03
CA GLU A 73 7.89 -0.09 17.69
C GLU A 73 8.22 1.37 17.38
N GLN A 74 9.43 1.65 16.90
CA GLN A 74 9.85 2.99 16.49
C GLN A 74 9.33 3.35 15.10
N ALA A 75 8.86 2.38 14.33
CA ALA A 75 8.34 2.65 12.99
C ALA A 75 7.01 3.39 13.08
N ASP A 76 6.79 4.33 12.15
CA ASP A 76 5.51 5.05 12.07
C ASP A 76 4.35 4.08 11.83
N ILE A 77 4.58 3.09 10.97
CA ILE A 77 3.62 2.02 10.73
C ILE A 77 4.28 0.74 11.23
N CYS A 78 3.87 0.32 12.42
CA CYS A 78 4.42 -0.88 13.04
C CYS A 78 3.56 -2.09 12.73
N ILE A 79 4.15 -3.06 12.06
CA ILE A 79 3.50 -4.35 11.79
C ILE A 79 4.31 -5.42 12.50
N ASP A 80 3.78 -5.92 13.61
CA ASP A 80 4.47 -6.89 14.45
C ASP A 80 4.30 -8.29 13.88
N PHE A 81 5.08 -8.57 12.85
CA PHE A 81 5.09 -9.85 12.18
C PHE A 81 6.54 -10.26 11.91
N GLU A 82 6.90 -11.49 12.26
CA GLU A 82 8.29 -11.95 12.25
C GLU A 82 8.97 -11.86 10.89
N LYS A 83 8.22 -11.95 9.79
CA LYS A 83 8.79 -11.89 8.44
C LYS A 83 8.93 -10.47 7.91
N ILE A 84 8.59 -9.49 8.71
CA ILE A 84 8.81 -8.08 8.39
C ILE A 84 10.05 -7.61 9.14
N SER A 85 10.96 -6.98 8.42
CA SER A 85 12.19 -6.46 9.02
C SER A 85 11.88 -5.30 9.97
N ARG A 86 12.73 -5.06 10.95
CA ARG A 86 12.53 -3.96 11.90
C ARG A 86 12.35 -2.64 11.18
N ALA A 87 13.25 -2.34 10.22
CA ALA A 87 13.09 -1.23 9.31
C ALA A 87 12.93 -1.84 7.92
N HIS A 88 11.71 -1.98 7.45
CA HIS A 88 11.45 -2.70 6.22
C HIS A 88 11.48 -1.78 5.00
N CYS A 89 10.71 -0.71 5.05
CA CYS A 89 10.70 0.26 3.96
C CYS A 89 10.35 1.64 4.48
N VAL A 90 10.57 2.65 3.64
CA VAL A 90 10.26 4.03 3.96
C VAL A 90 9.47 4.64 2.81
N PHE A 91 8.48 5.44 3.19
CA PHE A 91 7.71 6.24 2.25
C PHE A 91 8.15 7.68 2.40
N SER A 92 8.46 8.34 1.30
CA SER A 92 8.91 9.73 1.34
C SER A 92 8.20 10.56 0.29
N PHE A 93 7.91 11.80 0.66
CA PHE A 93 7.29 12.78 -0.24
C PHE A 93 8.35 13.80 -0.65
N GLU A 94 8.73 13.77 -1.91
CA GLU A 94 9.72 14.67 -2.49
C GLU A 94 9.32 15.04 -3.90
N ASP A 95 9.57 16.28 -4.29
CA ASP A 95 9.28 16.76 -5.65
C ASP A 95 7.82 16.47 -6.05
N ALA A 96 6.92 16.68 -5.10
CA ALA A 96 5.47 16.52 -5.27
C ALA A 96 5.02 15.09 -5.57
N VAL A 97 5.87 14.09 -5.31
CA VAL A 97 5.50 12.67 -5.48
C VAL A 97 5.86 11.88 -4.24
N TRP A 98 5.11 10.81 -4.01
CA TRP A 98 5.43 9.83 -2.98
C TRP A 98 6.28 8.72 -3.59
N ARG A 99 7.24 8.26 -2.80
CA ARG A 99 8.10 7.13 -3.17
C ARG A 99 8.12 6.12 -2.05
N VAL A 100 8.25 4.86 -2.42
CA VAL A 100 8.56 3.81 -1.46
C VAL A 100 9.96 3.30 -1.76
N LYS A 101 10.71 3.01 -0.69
CA LYS A 101 12.07 2.47 -0.83
C LYS A 101 12.28 1.37 0.19
N ASP A 102 12.81 0.25 -0.28
CA ASP A 102 13.21 -0.85 0.60
C ASP A 102 14.44 -0.43 1.41
N CYS A 103 14.44 -0.72 2.70
CA CYS A 103 15.54 -0.36 3.60
C CYS A 103 16.54 -1.52 3.79
N GLY A 104 16.76 -2.31 2.76
CA GLY A 104 17.61 -3.48 2.87
C GLY A 104 16.95 -4.60 3.65
N SER A 105 15.63 -4.71 3.52
CA SER A 105 14.87 -5.73 4.24
C SER A 105 15.26 -7.13 3.80
N MET A 106 14.99 -8.11 4.67
CA MET A 106 15.33 -9.50 4.38
C MET A 106 14.52 -10.05 3.23
N ASN A 107 13.25 -9.73 3.17
CA ASN A 107 12.32 -10.31 2.17
C ASN A 107 11.95 -9.35 1.04
N GLY A 108 12.36 -8.08 1.13
CA GLY A 108 12.10 -7.12 0.08
C GLY A 108 10.67 -6.63 0.01
N ILE A 109 10.38 -5.89 -1.06
CA ILE A 109 9.04 -5.38 -1.36
C ILE A 109 8.72 -5.64 -2.83
N SER A 110 7.43 -5.75 -3.12
CA SER A 110 6.94 -5.80 -4.50
C SER A 110 5.91 -4.71 -4.68
N VAL A 111 5.84 -4.14 -5.88
CA VAL A 111 4.80 -3.18 -6.23
C VAL A 111 4.10 -3.67 -7.48
N ASN A 112 2.80 -3.85 -7.40
CA ASN A 112 1.96 -4.37 -8.47
C ASN A 112 2.50 -5.70 -9.03
N GLY A 113 2.94 -6.58 -8.12
CA GLY A 113 3.44 -7.91 -8.47
C GLY A 113 4.89 -7.96 -8.90
N LYS A 114 5.58 -6.82 -8.94
CA LYS A 114 6.97 -6.77 -9.40
C LYS A 114 7.90 -6.39 -8.26
N LYS A 115 8.94 -7.18 -8.04
CA LYS A 115 9.92 -6.89 -7.01
C LYS A 115 10.73 -5.65 -7.36
N VAL A 116 10.84 -4.73 -6.41
CA VAL A 116 11.53 -3.46 -6.61
C VAL A 116 12.35 -3.11 -5.38
N THR A 117 13.35 -2.23 -5.55
CA THR A 117 14.06 -1.63 -4.44
C THR A 117 13.49 -0.27 -4.11
N GLY A 118 12.78 0.34 -5.03
CA GLY A 118 12.10 1.61 -4.84
C GLY A 118 11.22 1.92 -6.03
N LYS A 119 10.22 2.76 -5.81
CA LYS A 119 9.29 3.14 -6.87
C LYS A 119 8.59 4.44 -6.52
N ILE A 120 8.36 5.27 -7.53
CA ILE A 120 7.44 6.40 -7.42
C ILE A 120 6.03 5.83 -7.42
N LEU A 121 5.22 6.23 -6.45
CA LEU A 121 3.89 5.67 -6.25
C LEU A 121 2.83 6.46 -7.02
N CYS A 122 1.92 5.71 -7.62
CA CYS A 122 0.72 6.24 -8.25
C CYS A 122 -0.50 5.74 -7.50
N ASP A 123 -1.59 6.50 -7.58
CA ASP A 123 -2.83 6.10 -6.93
C ASP A 123 -3.23 4.68 -7.30
N GLY A 124 -3.52 3.88 -6.30
CA GLY A 124 -3.92 2.48 -6.48
C GLY A 124 -2.77 1.49 -6.51
N ASP A 125 -1.52 1.94 -6.42
CA ASP A 125 -0.40 1.01 -6.39
C ASP A 125 -0.52 0.06 -5.19
N LEU A 126 -0.29 -1.22 -5.46
CA LEU A 126 -0.33 -2.27 -4.44
C LEU A 126 1.09 -2.68 -4.08
N ILE A 127 1.47 -2.39 -2.85
CA ILE A 127 2.76 -2.77 -2.30
C ILE A 127 2.57 -4.06 -1.51
N GLU A 128 3.38 -5.06 -1.78
CA GLU A 128 3.32 -6.32 -1.05
C GLU A 128 4.56 -6.49 -0.18
N ILE A 129 4.33 -6.75 1.09
CA ILE A 129 5.38 -6.98 2.07
C ILE A 129 4.99 -8.23 2.84
N SER A 130 5.64 -9.34 2.56
CA SER A 130 5.30 -10.64 3.12
C SER A 130 3.83 -10.98 2.79
N CYS A 131 3.00 -11.28 3.77
CA CYS A 131 1.59 -11.60 3.56
C CYS A 131 0.68 -10.36 3.64
N TYR A 132 1.26 -9.17 3.73
CA TYR A 132 0.50 -7.93 3.80
C TYR A 132 0.46 -7.25 2.44
N GLN A 133 -0.70 -6.69 2.11
CA GLN A 133 -0.85 -5.81 0.96
C GLN A 133 -1.10 -4.40 1.48
N ILE A 134 -0.44 -3.43 0.87
CA ILE A 134 -0.59 -2.02 1.23
C ILE A 134 -0.97 -1.27 -0.03
N VAL A 135 -2.12 -0.64 -0.01
CA VAL A 135 -2.60 0.12 -1.14
C VAL A 135 -2.32 1.60 -0.90
N PHE A 136 -1.63 2.21 -1.85
CA PHE A 136 -1.43 3.66 -1.83
C PHE A 136 -2.67 4.33 -2.42
N ALA A 137 -3.44 4.97 -1.57
CA ALA A 137 -4.67 5.66 -1.97
C ALA A 137 -4.42 7.16 -1.94
N ASP A 138 -4.05 7.72 -3.08
CA ASP A 138 -3.78 9.15 -3.21
C ASP A 138 -5.06 9.96 -3.33
N LYS A 139 -6.05 9.38 -3.99
CA LYS A 139 -7.34 10.04 -4.17
C LYS A 139 -8.44 9.17 -3.60
N PRO A 140 -9.39 9.75 -2.87
CA PRO A 140 -10.51 8.96 -2.40
C PRO A 140 -11.35 8.49 -3.59
N PRO A 141 -11.94 7.29 -3.52
CA PRO A 141 -12.85 6.85 -4.56
C PRO A 141 -14.12 7.69 -4.55
N GLU A 142 -14.79 7.77 -5.69
CA GLU A 142 -16.12 8.37 -5.73
C GLU A 142 -17.08 7.46 -4.98
N LEU A 143 -17.74 8.02 -3.98
CA LEU A 143 -18.75 7.29 -3.24
C LEU A 143 -20.07 7.28 -4.03
N PRO A 144 -20.85 6.20 -3.95
CA PRO A 144 -22.14 6.15 -4.61
C PRO A 144 -23.07 7.28 -4.16
N ALA A 145 -23.99 7.65 -5.01
CA ALA A 145 -24.99 8.67 -4.67
C ALA A 145 -25.75 8.27 -3.41
N GLY A 146 -25.87 9.21 -2.48
CA GLY A 146 -26.54 8.96 -1.22
C GLY A 146 -25.66 8.33 -0.14
N PHE A 147 -24.43 7.96 -0.47
CA PHE A 147 -23.52 7.37 0.51
C PHE A 147 -23.19 8.33 1.64
N ASP A 148 -23.06 9.61 1.33
CA ASP A 148 -22.74 10.65 2.32
C ASP A 148 -23.79 10.76 3.41
N SER A 149 -25.04 10.44 3.11
CA SER A 149 -26.11 10.51 4.09
C SER A 149 -26.04 9.41 5.15
N VAL A 150 -25.16 8.43 4.97
CA VAL A 150 -24.93 7.37 5.95
C VAL A 150 -24.01 7.85 7.07
N PHE A 151 -23.26 8.88 6.82
CA PHE A 151 -22.30 9.45 7.75
C PHE A 151 -22.67 10.90 8.09
#